data_9a9664622bbaea3946c0a75336aaacfd
#
_entry.id   9a9664622bbaea3946c0a75336aaacfd
#
_cell.length_a   1.000
_cell.length_b   1.000
_cell.length_c   1.000
_cell.angle_alpha   90.00
_cell.angle_beta   90.00
_cell.angle_gamma   90.00
#
_symmetry.space_group_name_H-M   'P 1'
#
loop_
_entity.id
_entity.type
_entity.pdbx_description
1 polymer ?
#
loop_
_entity_poly.entity_id
_entity_poly.type
_entity_poly.pdbx_seq_one_letter_code
_entity_poly.pdbx_strand_id
1 'polypeptide(L)'
;MLTRHFESLPLRFFTVLFISSLILLGCASGNAPGSSESLTLLNVSYDPTRELYEEINTAFARDWQARTGKPITIRQSHGGSGKQARAVIDGQKADVVTLALAYDIDVIADKAGLLPANWQTLLPDNSAPYTSTVVFLVRKGNPKQIHDWEDLVRPGTEVITPNPKTSGGARWNYLAAWGYALKKNDNNEDKATDFIRALYKNVPVLDAGARGATTTFIQNGIGDVLIAWENEAYLALAETGRDKVEIINPSMSILAEPPVAVIEKVTAAKGTTAAAKAYLEFLYTPEGQEIAAKNHYRPRDKEVAARHSGEFPALELFTIAEVAGDWKTAQKKHFDDGGIFDKIYESDR
;
A
#
# COMPACT_ATOMS: atom_id res chain seq x y z
N MET A 1 65.93 -30.43 5.83
CA MET A 1 65.94 -31.87 6.15
C MET A 1 64.48 -32.27 6.14
N LEU A 2 63.99 -33.03 5.29
CA LEU A 2 64.21 -34.24 4.51
C LEU A 2 63.28 -34.23 3.24
N THR A 3 63.90 -34.42 2.14
CA THR A 3 63.35 -34.76 0.83
C THR A 3 62.84 -36.16 0.77
N ARG A 4 61.80 -36.44 0.01
CA ARG A 4 61.54 -37.70 -0.73
C ARG A 4 60.45 -37.45 -1.75
N HIS A 5 60.78 -37.48 -2.93
CA HIS A 5 61.03 -38.44 -4.01
C HIS A 5 59.74 -38.86 -4.76
N PHE A 6 59.79 -38.49 -6.03
CA PHE A 6 58.99 -38.94 -7.17
C PHE A 6 59.01 -40.46 -7.36
N GLU A 7 57.94 -41.06 -7.76
CA GLU A 7 57.93 -42.20 -8.63
C GLU A 7 56.80 -42.15 -9.65
N SER A 8 57.19 -42.26 -10.87
CA SER A 8 56.40 -42.36 -12.09
C SER A 8 56.08 -43.82 -12.45
N LEU A 9 54.88 -44.15 -12.86
CA LEU A 9 54.54 -45.40 -13.51
C LEU A 9 53.69 -45.21 -14.78
N PRO A 10 53.78 -46.05 -15.77
CA PRO A 10 53.58 -45.71 -17.17
C PRO A 10 52.19 -46.03 -17.75
N LEU A 11 51.92 -45.30 -18.80
CA LEU A 11 50.84 -45.37 -19.75
C LEU A 11 50.73 -46.75 -20.40
N ARG A 12 49.62 -47.44 -20.29
CA ARG A 12 49.24 -48.57 -21.17
C ARG A 12 48.04 -48.24 -22.03
N PHE A 13 48.28 -48.11 -23.31
CA PHE A 13 47.27 -48.05 -24.36
C PHE A 13 46.45 -49.35 -24.38
N PHE A 14 45.14 -49.30 -24.34
CA PHE A 14 44.25 -50.34 -24.77
C PHE A 14 43.31 -49.78 -25.84
N THR A 15 43.60 -50.20 -27.08
CA THR A 15 42.76 -49.96 -28.23
C THR A 15 41.61 -50.95 -28.18
N VAL A 16 40.37 -50.51 -28.03
CA VAL A 16 39.20 -51.37 -28.21
C VAL A 16 38.39 -50.84 -29.38
N LEU A 17 38.33 -51.64 -30.39
CA LEU A 17 37.55 -51.49 -31.62
C LEU A 17 36.07 -51.73 -31.28
N PHE A 18 35.20 -50.70 -31.44
CA PHE A 18 33.76 -50.89 -31.31
C PHE A 18 33.05 -50.71 -32.63
N ILE A 19 32.44 -51.81 -33.05
CA ILE A 19 31.67 -52.01 -34.28
C ILE A 19 30.39 -51.16 -34.21
N SER A 20 30.17 -50.36 -35.25
CA SER A 20 28.95 -49.56 -35.46
C SER A 20 27.76 -50.49 -35.78
N SER A 21 26.77 -50.46 -34.88
CA SER A 21 25.41 -50.91 -35.22
C SER A 21 24.50 -49.69 -35.32
N LEU A 22 24.15 -49.33 -36.55
CA LEU A 22 23.18 -48.29 -36.89
C LEU A 22 21.75 -48.78 -36.53
N ILE A 23 21.19 -48.39 -35.42
CA ILE A 23 19.76 -48.59 -35.17
C ILE A 23 19.07 -47.25 -35.49
N LEU A 24 18.35 -47.23 -36.60
CA LEU A 24 17.38 -46.19 -36.93
C LEU A 24 16.18 -46.28 -35.96
N LEU A 25 16.21 -45.52 -34.88
CA LEU A 25 14.99 -45.24 -34.11
C LEU A 25 14.34 -43.99 -34.70
N GLY A 26 13.17 -44.19 -35.28
CA GLY A 26 12.31 -43.11 -35.76
C GLY A 26 11.98 -42.15 -34.63
N CYS A 27 12.25 -40.85 -34.83
CA CYS A 27 11.77 -39.77 -34.00
C CYS A 27 10.26 -39.69 -34.15
N ALA A 28 9.53 -40.31 -33.25
CA ALA A 28 8.17 -39.86 -32.93
C ALA A 28 8.30 -38.53 -32.19
N SER A 29 8.07 -37.45 -32.92
CA SER A 29 7.87 -36.11 -32.29
C SER A 29 6.59 -36.15 -31.43
N GLY A 30 6.70 -36.67 -30.21
CA GLY A 30 5.72 -36.46 -29.21
C GLY A 30 5.78 -34.98 -28.85
N ASN A 31 4.78 -34.20 -29.27
CA ASN A 31 4.51 -32.88 -28.66
C ASN A 31 4.41 -33.10 -27.16
N ALA A 32 5.45 -32.77 -26.42
CA ALA A 32 5.33 -32.55 -25.01
C ALA A 32 4.22 -31.49 -24.81
N PRO A 33 3.26 -31.70 -23.89
CA PRO A 33 2.28 -30.66 -23.61
C PRO A 33 3.07 -29.40 -23.22
N GLY A 34 2.91 -28.35 -24.06
CA GLY A 34 3.62 -27.08 -23.87
C GLY A 34 3.47 -26.66 -22.42
N SER A 35 4.58 -26.43 -21.75
CA SER A 35 4.60 -25.77 -20.47
C SER A 35 3.85 -24.47 -20.68
N SER A 36 2.62 -24.36 -20.15
CA SER A 36 1.88 -23.10 -20.19
C SER A 36 2.74 -22.08 -19.47
N GLU A 37 3.30 -21.14 -20.23
CA GLU A 37 4.15 -20.10 -19.68
C GLU A 37 3.34 -19.38 -18.58
N SER A 38 3.77 -19.53 -17.32
CA SER A 38 3.10 -18.95 -16.18
C SER A 38 3.25 -17.43 -16.27
N LEU A 39 2.12 -16.74 -16.38
CA LEU A 39 2.09 -15.28 -16.42
C LEU A 39 2.45 -14.71 -15.05
N THR A 40 3.30 -13.68 -15.02
CA THR A 40 3.66 -13.02 -13.77
C THR A 40 3.35 -11.52 -13.85
N LEU A 41 2.55 -11.03 -12.87
CA LEU A 41 2.32 -9.61 -12.63
C LEU A 41 3.15 -9.14 -11.44
N LEU A 42 3.51 -7.86 -11.43
CA LEU A 42 4.05 -7.14 -10.27
C LEU A 42 3.06 -6.06 -9.85
N ASN A 43 2.53 -6.20 -8.64
CA ASN A 43 1.77 -5.13 -7.95
C ASN A 43 2.72 -4.34 -7.05
N VAL A 44 2.86 -3.05 -7.32
CA VAL A 44 3.60 -2.10 -6.48
C VAL A 44 2.60 -1.33 -5.62
N SER A 45 2.63 -1.58 -4.31
CA SER A 45 1.60 -1.15 -3.37
C SER A 45 2.16 -0.36 -2.19
N TYR A 46 1.30 0.32 -1.45
CA TYR A 46 1.66 0.98 -0.20
C TYR A 46 1.52 0.03 1.01
N ASP A 47 2.19 0.37 2.12
CA ASP A 47 2.38 -0.55 3.26
C ASP A 47 1.12 -1.19 3.85
N PRO A 48 0.03 -0.46 4.15
CA PRO A 48 -1.14 -1.02 4.83
C PRO A 48 -1.90 -2.14 4.09
N THR A 49 -1.61 -2.39 2.83
CA THR A 49 -2.34 -3.34 1.98
C THR A 49 -1.70 -4.72 1.85
N ARG A 50 -0.69 -5.05 2.64
CA ARG A 50 0.05 -6.33 2.51
C ARG A 50 -0.88 -7.53 2.59
N GLU A 51 -1.62 -7.62 3.66
CA GLU A 51 -2.51 -8.73 3.99
C GLU A 51 -3.67 -8.79 2.99
N LEU A 52 -4.26 -7.64 2.65
CA LEU A 52 -5.29 -7.53 1.63
C LEU A 52 -4.84 -8.13 0.29
N TYR A 53 -3.66 -7.73 -0.20
CA TYR A 53 -3.21 -8.22 -1.51
C TYR A 53 -2.65 -9.64 -1.48
N GLU A 54 -2.28 -10.21 -0.35
CA GLU A 54 -2.01 -11.64 -0.22
C GLU A 54 -3.27 -12.47 -0.49
N GLU A 55 -4.40 -12.09 0.08
CA GLU A 55 -5.69 -12.74 -0.14
C GLU A 55 -6.24 -12.50 -1.55
N ILE A 56 -6.23 -11.25 -2.03
CA ILE A 56 -6.63 -10.89 -3.40
C ILE A 56 -5.83 -11.68 -4.43
N ASN A 57 -4.51 -11.75 -4.29
CA ASN A 57 -3.65 -12.47 -5.24
C ASN A 57 -4.01 -13.95 -5.31
N THR A 58 -4.28 -14.56 -4.16
CA THR A 58 -4.69 -15.96 -4.09
C THR A 58 -6.05 -16.18 -4.75
N ALA A 59 -7.02 -15.34 -4.45
CA ALA A 59 -8.38 -15.43 -5.01
C ALA A 59 -8.38 -15.15 -6.52
N PHE A 60 -7.69 -14.10 -6.96
CA PHE A 60 -7.56 -13.77 -8.37
C PHE A 60 -6.84 -14.86 -9.17
N ALA A 61 -5.77 -15.44 -8.65
CA ALA A 61 -5.05 -16.52 -9.34
C ALA A 61 -5.95 -17.73 -9.59
N ARG A 62 -6.81 -18.08 -8.63
CA ARG A 62 -7.82 -19.14 -8.79
C ARG A 62 -8.88 -18.77 -9.84
N ASP A 63 -9.42 -17.54 -9.77
CA ASP A 63 -10.42 -17.05 -10.73
C ASP A 63 -9.83 -17.00 -12.14
N TRP A 64 -8.62 -16.47 -12.31
CA TRP A 64 -7.92 -16.42 -13.58
C TRP A 64 -7.69 -17.80 -14.18
N GLN A 65 -7.21 -18.76 -13.37
CA GLN A 65 -7.01 -20.13 -13.77
C GLN A 65 -8.32 -20.78 -14.23
N ALA A 66 -9.40 -20.55 -13.49
CA ALA A 66 -10.72 -21.10 -13.84
C ALA A 66 -11.25 -20.54 -15.17
N ARG A 67 -11.05 -19.25 -15.43
CA ARG A 67 -11.54 -18.58 -16.67
C ARG A 67 -10.66 -18.83 -17.90
N THR A 68 -9.36 -18.96 -17.72
CA THR A 68 -8.42 -18.97 -18.84
C THR A 68 -7.70 -20.32 -19.04
N GLY A 69 -7.74 -21.21 -18.06
CA GLY A 69 -6.94 -22.43 -18.02
C GLY A 69 -5.45 -22.21 -17.81
N LYS A 70 -5.00 -20.96 -17.57
CA LYS A 70 -3.59 -20.58 -17.45
C LYS A 70 -3.25 -20.15 -16.03
N PRO A 71 -2.12 -20.64 -15.47
CA PRO A 71 -1.68 -20.17 -14.16
C PRO A 71 -1.16 -18.74 -14.23
N ILE A 72 -1.35 -17.99 -13.14
CA ILE A 72 -0.82 -16.65 -12.95
C ILE A 72 -0.20 -16.51 -11.57
N THR A 73 0.89 -15.77 -11.48
CA THR A 73 1.53 -15.39 -10.20
C THR A 73 1.53 -13.88 -10.08
N ILE A 74 1.07 -13.36 -8.94
CA ILE A 74 1.14 -11.93 -8.64
C ILE A 74 2.21 -11.72 -7.56
N ARG A 75 3.28 -11.02 -7.92
CA ARG A 75 4.31 -10.58 -6.99
C ARG A 75 3.93 -9.24 -6.40
N GLN A 76 4.36 -8.97 -5.16
CA GLN A 76 4.08 -7.74 -4.44
C GLN A 76 5.37 -7.00 -4.10
N SER A 77 5.31 -5.66 -4.13
CA SER A 77 6.31 -4.77 -3.55
C SER A 77 5.59 -3.75 -2.67
N HIS A 78 5.95 -3.68 -1.38
CA HIS A 78 5.31 -2.77 -0.43
C HIS A 78 6.29 -1.78 0.18
N GLY A 79 5.81 -0.58 0.47
CA GLY A 79 6.57 0.50 1.09
C GLY A 79 5.75 1.78 1.19
N GLY A 80 6.37 2.88 1.62
CA GLY A 80 5.72 4.19 1.59
C GLY A 80 5.29 4.56 0.17
N SER A 81 4.05 5.04 -0.01
CA SER A 81 3.41 5.24 -1.32
C SER A 81 4.24 6.11 -2.27
N GLY A 82 4.73 7.26 -1.82
CA GLY A 82 5.61 8.11 -2.64
C GLY A 82 6.96 7.46 -2.98
N LYS A 83 7.50 6.60 -2.10
CA LYS A 83 8.70 5.80 -2.40
C LYS A 83 8.43 4.76 -3.48
N GLN A 84 7.27 4.10 -3.43
CA GLN A 84 6.85 3.14 -4.44
C GLN A 84 6.61 3.81 -5.80
N ALA A 85 5.94 4.98 -5.83
CA ALA A 85 5.78 5.75 -7.05
C ALA A 85 7.15 6.10 -7.68
N ARG A 86 8.10 6.55 -6.88
CA ARG A 86 9.46 6.86 -7.34
C ARG A 86 10.16 5.63 -7.91
N ALA A 87 10.07 4.48 -7.24
CA ALA A 87 10.67 3.24 -7.75
C ALA A 87 10.13 2.85 -9.14
N VAL A 88 8.84 3.07 -9.40
CA VAL A 88 8.24 2.84 -10.73
C VAL A 88 8.78 3.86 -11.75
N ILE A 89 8.89 5.13 -11.38
CA ILE A 89 9.49 6.18 -12.24
C ILE A 89 10.95 5.84 -12.57
N ASP A 90 11.71 5.34 -11.61
CA ASP A 90 13.13 4.98 -11.73
C ASP A 90 13.34 3.63 -12.45
N GLY A 91 12.26 2.98 -12.90
CA GLY A 91 12.34 1.83 -13.82
C GLY A 91 11.87 0.50 -13.27
N GLN A 92 11.31 0.41 -12.05
CA GLN A 92 10.67 -0.82 -11.57
C GLN A 92 9.50 -1.19 -12.49
N LYS A 93 9.53 -2.40 -13.04
CA LYS A 93 8.59 -2.87 -14.07
C LYS A 93 7.28 -3.36 -13.44
N ALA A 94 6.55 -2.45 -12.77
CA ALA A 94 5.24 -2.73 -12.22
C ALA A 94 4.21 -2.95 -13.34
N ASP A 95 3.36 -3.96 -13.21
CA ASP A 95 2.20 -4.14 -14.08
C ASP A 95 1.02 -3.29 -13.61
N VAL A 96 0.86 -3.22 -12.29
CA VAL A 96 -0.15 -2.39 -11.64
C VAL A 96 0.46 -1.65 -10.45
N VAL A 97 -0.11 -0.50 -10.13
CA VAL A 97 0.14 0.23 -8.89
C VAL A 97 -1.15 0.32 -8.09
N THR A 98 -1.03 0.17 -6.78
CA THR A 98 -2.12 0.28 -5.82
C THR A 98 -1.61 1.14 -4.67
N LEU A 99 -1.74 2.47 -4.84
CA LEU A 99 -1.06 3.45 -3.99
C LEU A 99 -2.02 4.16 -3.03
N ALA A 100 -1.48 4.90 -2.07
CA ALA A 100 -2.29 5.51 -1.02
C ALA A 100 -3.12 6.69 -1.52
N LEU A 101 -2.68 7.40 -2.57
CA LEU A 101 -3.32 8.64 -3.02
C LEU A 101 -3.07 8.90 -4.51
N ALA A 102 -4.01 9.61 -5.14
CA ALA A 102 -3.99 9.85 -6.58
C ALA A 102 -2.74 10.60 -7.06
N TYR A 103 -2.23 11.55 -6.29
CA TYR A 103 -1.01 12.29 -6.64
C TYR A 103 0.18 11.38 -6.92
N ASP A 104 0.35 10.30 -6.16
CA ASP A 104 1.49 9.38 -6.36
C ASP A 104 1.38 8.64 -7.71
N ILE A 105 0.17 8.38 -8.22
CA ILE A 105 -0.05 7.83 -9.57
C ILE A 105 0.05 8.94 -10.63
N ASP A 106 -0.46 10.13 -10.37
CA ASP A 106 -0.30 11.31 -11.25
C ASP A 106 1.17 11.57 -11.55
N VAL A 107 2.04 11.50 -10.55
CA VAL A 107 3.49 11.71 -10.73
C VAL A 107 4.11 10.66 -11.66
N ILE A 108 3.65 9.41 -11.61
CA ILE A 108 4.09 8.36 -12.54
C ILE A 108 3.63 8.70 -13.97
N ALA A 109 2.38 9.15 -14.13
CA ALA A 109 1.85 9.59 -15.43
C ALA A 109 2.62 10.80 -15.97
N ASP A 110 2.75 11.84 -15.17
CA ASP A 110 3.31 13.13 -15.56
C ASP A 110 4.82 13.06 -15.84
N LYS A 111 5.61 12.39 -14.97
CA LYS A 111 7.08 12.37 -15.08
C LYS A 111 7.62 11.25 -15.97
N ALA A 112 7.00 10.08 -15.92
CA ALA A 112 7.48 8.92 -16.68
C ALA A 112 6.63 8.59 -17.91
N GLY A 113 5.42 9.14 -18.01
CA GLY A 113 4.48 8.90 -19.10
C GLY A 113 4.15 7.41 -19.27
N LEU A 114 4.11 6.64 -18.18
CA LEU A 114 3.92 5.19 -18.21
C LEU A 114 2.45 4.77 -18.29
N LEU A 115 1.53 5.67 -17.98
CA LEU A 115 0.09 5.49 -18.04
C LEU A 115 -0.58 6.81 -18.50
N PRO A 116 -1.84 6.80 -19.01
CA PRO A 116 -2.50 7.99 -19.49
C PRO A 116 -2.88 8.94 -18.36
N ALA A 117 -2.97 10.26 -18.67
CA ALA A 117 -3.33 11.27 -17.67
C ALA A 117 -4.75 11.12 -17.11
N ASN A 118 -5.66 10.48 -17.86
CA ASN A 118 -7.03 10.20 -17.43
C ASN A 118 -7.21 8.84 -16.72
N TRP A 119 -6.14 8.27 -16.19
CA TRP A 119 -6.14 6.94 -15.56
C TRP A 119 -7.24 6.74 -14.50
N GLN A 120 -7.62 7.79 -13.78
CA GLN A 120 -8.67 7.72 -12.76
C GLN A 120 -10.05 7.38 -13.31
N THR A 121 -10.30 7.67 -14.59
CA THR A 121 -11.60 7.42 -15.26
C THR A 121 -11.70 6.01 -15.87
N LEU A 122 -10.64 5.19 -15.78
CA LEU A 122 -10.57 3.88 -16.42
C LEU A 122 -11.24 2.78 -15.61
N LEU A 123 -11.45 3.00 -14.31
CA LEU A 123 -12.16 2.08 -13.41
C LEU A 123 -13.22 2.87 -12.62
N PRO A 124 -14.23 2.20 -12.04
CA PRO A 124 -15.25 2.84 -11.22
C PRO A 124 -14.69 3.64 -10.04
N ASP A 125 -15.48 4.56 -9.50
CA ASP A 125 -15.19 5.33 -8.28
C ASP A 125 -13.82 6.03 -8.31
N ASN A 126 -13.47 6.66 -9.43
CA ASN A 126 -12.17 7.29 -9.66
C ASN A 126 -11.00 6.31 -9.47
N SER A 127 -11.18 5.07 -9.89
CA SER A 127 -10.22 3.98 -9.73
C SER A 127 -9.87 3.66 -8.26
N ALA A 128 -10.80 3.89 -7.32
CA ALA A 128 -10.65 3.57 -5.90
C ALA A 128 -11.62 2.45 -5.50
N PRO A 129 -11.19 1.17 -5.53
CA PRO A 129 -12.08 0.01 -5.36
C PRO A 129 -12.65 -0.15 -3.96
N TYR A 130 -12.07 0.44 -2.97
CA TYR A 130 -12.48 0.46 -1.56
C TYR A 130 -12.10 1.80 -0.94
N THR A 131 -12.59 2.04 0.28
CA THR A 131 -12.25 3.23 1.05
C THR A 131 -11.73 2.86 2.43
N SER A 132 -11.20 3.84 3.13
CA SER A 132 -10.82 3.76 4.53
C SER A 132 -11.03 5.13 5.17
N THR A 133 -10.67 5.25 6.43
CA THR A 133 -10.64 6.53 7.14
C THR A 133 -9.51 6.55 8.16
N VAL A 134 -9.35 7.67 8.85
CA VAL A 134 -8.36 7.84 9.91
C VAL A 134 -9.06 7.75 11.26
N VAL A 135 -8.49 6.94 12.14
CA VAL A 135 -8.94 6.71 13.52
C VAL A 135 -7.76 6.87 14.48
N PHE A 136 -8.01 6.81 15.78
CA PHE A 136 -6.97 6.82 16.81
C PHE A 136 -6.85 5.44 17.44
N LEU A 137 -5.63 4.97 17.61
CA LEU A 137 -5.33 3.81 18.43
C LEU A 137 -4.68 4.30 19.72
N VAL A 138 -5.29 3.99 20.88
CA VAL A 138 -4.82 4.44 22.19
C VAL A 138 -4.47 3.25 23.07
N ARG A 139 -3.72 3.51 24.15
CA ARG A 139 -3.43 2.52 25.16
C ARG A 139 -4.73 2.07 25.85
N LYS A 140 -4.77 0.81 26.30
CA LYS A 140 -5.94 0.24 26.98
C LYS A 140 -6.38 1.10 28.19
N GLY A 141 -7.69 1.32 28.26
CA GLY A 141 -8.31 2.19 29.29
C GLY A 141 -8.14 3.68 29.02
N ASN A 142 -7.58 4.04 27.86
CA ASN A 142 -7.45 5.43 27.39
C ASN A 142 -6.96 6.40 28.47
N PRO A 143 -5.76 6.19 29.04
CA PRO A 143 -5.31 6.94 30.23
C PRO A 143 -5.17 8.44 29.98
N LYS A 144 -5.01 8.87 28.73
CA LYS A 144 -4.96 10.27 28.32
C LYS A 144 -6.32 10.87 27.97
N GLN A 145 -7.39 10.07 28.05
CA GLN A 145 -8.76 10.51 27.72
C GLN A 145 -8.82 11.17 26.33
N ILE A 146 -8.31 10.47 25.32
CA ILE A 146 -8.36 10.89 23.92
C ILE A 146 -9.72 10.51 23.36
N HIS A 147 -10.52 11.50 22.97
CA HIS A 147 -11.85 11.30 22.39
C HIS A 147 -12.00 11.93 21.00
N ASP A 148 -11.26 13.02 20.75
CA ASP A 148 -11.31 13.73 19.48
C ASP A 148 -9.95 14.39 19.15
N TRP A 149 -9.85 15.00 17.98
CA TRP A 149 -8.65 15.67 17.47
C TRP A 149 -8.09 16.75 18.42
N GLU A 150 -8.94 17.47 19.14
CA GLU A 150 -8.53 18.51 20.11
C GLU A 150 -7.67 17.93 21.25
N ASP A 151 -7.88 16.68 21.59
CA ASP A 151 -7.12 16.01 22.65
C ASP A 151 -5.67 15.73 22.25
N LEU A 152 -5.40 15.64 20.92
CA LEU A 152 -4.07 15.40 20.38
C LEU A 152 -3.14 16.60 20.49
N VAL A 153 -3.69 17.81 20.65
CA VAL A 153 -2.90 19.05 20.78
C VAL A 153 -2.70 19.48 22.23
N ARG A 154 -3.23 18.72 23.20
CA ARG A 154 -3.03 19.00 24.64
C ARG A 154 -1.55 18.82 25.01
N PRO A 155 -0.98 19.72 25.84
CA PRO A 155 0.37 19.55 26.37
C PRO A 155 0.55 18.21 27.09
N GLY A 156 1.64 17.49 26.79
CA GLY A 156 1.95 16.21 27.40
C GLY A 156 1.20 15.00 26.81
N THR A 157 0.52 15.17 25.66
CA THR A 157 0.05 14.07 24.81
C THR A 157 1.13 13.75 23.78
N GLU A 158 1.62 12.52 23.74
CA GLU A 158 2.56 12.07 22.73
C GLU A 158 1.80 11.40 21.58
N VAL A 159 1.90 11.99 20.38
CA VAL A 159 1.21 11.53 19.15
C VAL A 159 2.19 10.81 18.23
N ILE A 160 1.85 9.62 17.80
CA ILE A 160 2.60 8.89 16.77
C ILE A 160 1.85 8.99 15.44
N THR A 161 2.57 9.39 14.41
CA THR A 161 2.10 9.43 13.02
C THR A 161 3.31 9.32 12.08
N PRO A 162 3.19 8.71 10.89
CA PRO A 162 4.31 8.66 9.97
C PRO A 162 4.59 10.02 9.30
N ASN A 163 5.72 10.12 8.62
CA ASN A 163 6.18 11.34 7.98
C ASN A 163 5.43 11.59 6.64
N PRO A 164 4.72 12.70 6.46
CA PRO A 164 4.00 13.02 5.23
C PRO A 164 4.91 13.28 4.02
N LYS A 165 6.21 13.52 4.22
CA LYS A 165 7.17 13.63 3.10
C LYS A 165 7.47 12.28 2.44
N THR A 166 7.26 11.16 3.15
CA THR A 166 7.60 9.80 2.68
C THR A 166 6.42 8.85 2.60
N SER A 167 5.39 9.07 3.42
CA SER A 167 4.21 8.21 3.56
C SER A 167 2.96 8.87 3.01
N GLY A 168 2.32 8.22 2.04
CA GLY A 168 1.00 8.65 1.55
C GLY A 168 -0.08 8.53 2.64
N GLY A 169 -0.01 7.49 3.48
CA GLY A 169 -0.90 7.35 4.64
C GLY A 169 -0.79 8.53 5.61
N ALA A 170 0.43 9.04 5.83
CA ALA A 170 0.64 10.22 6.67
C ALA A 170 0.03 11.50 6.08
N ARG A 171 -0.01 11.63 4.75
CA ARG A 171 -0.69 12.77 4.10
C ARG A 171 -2.20 12.74 4.36
N TRP A 172 -2.81 11.56 4.36
CA TRP A 172 -4.19 11.39 4.77
C TRP A 172 -4.40 11.75 6.26
N ASN A 173 -3.51 11.28 7.16
CA ASN A 173 -3.56 11.62 8.58
C ASN A 173 -3.48 13.15 8.80
N TYR A 174 -2.55 13.80 8.11
CA TYR A 174 -2.39 15.26 8.15
C TYR A 174 -3.65 15.97 7.64
N LEU A 175 -4.19 15.55 6.48
CA LEU A 175 -5.38 16.19 5.91
C LEU A 175 -6.66 15.86 6.68
N ALA A 176 -6.72 14.76 7.41
CA ALA A 176 -7.80 14.50 8.36
C ALA A 176 -7.79 15.53 9.51
N ALA A 177 -6.62 15.75 10.10
CA ALA A 177 -6.46 16.77 11.16
C ALA A 177 -6.69 18.21 10.64
N TRP A 178 -6.17 18.52 9.43
CA TRP A 178 -6.38 19.80 8.75
C TRP A 178 -7.86 20.06 8.50
N GLY A 179 -8.57 19.08 7.91
CA GLY A 179 -9.99 19.19 7.59
C GLY A 179 -10.86 19.36 8.83
N TYR A 180 -10.54 18.64 9.91
CA TYR A 180 -11.16 18.84 11.21
C TYR A 180 -10.99 20.29 11.68
N ALA A 181 -9.76 20.80 11.68
CA ALA A 181 -9.48 22.16 12.15
C ALA A 181 -10.16 23.24 11.27
N LEU A 182 -10.23 23.05 9.95
CA LEU A 182 -10.98 23.92 9.05
C LEU A 182 -12.47 23.97 9.41
N LYS A 183 -13.10 22.79 9.52
CA LYS A 183 -14.54 22.70 9.81
C LYS A 183 -14.91 23.27 11.19
N LYS A 184 -14.04 23.12 12.18
CA LYS A 184 -14.22 23.68 13.53
C LYS A 184 -13.99 25.20 13.61
N ASN A 185 -13.32 25.79 12.63
CA ASN A 185 -12.96 27.21 12.64
C ASN A 185 -13.47 27.97 11.39
N ASP A 186 -14.65 27.63 10.88
CA ASP A 186 -15.30 28.34 9.77
C ASP A 186 -14.39 28.48 8.54
N ASN A 187 -13.63 27.42 8.21
CA ASN A 187 -12.64 27.37 7.13
C ASN A 187 -11.48 28.37 7.26
N ASN A 188 -11.12 28.76 8.48
CA ASN A 188 -9.97 29.62 8.74
C ASN A 188 -8.67 28.82 8.66
N GLU A 189 -7.88 29.05 7.60
CA GLU A 189 -6.63 28.33 7.33
C GLU A 189 -5.50 28.66 8.31
N ASP A 190 -5.46 29.87 8.85
CA ASP A 190 -4.45 30.25 9.86
C ASP A 190 -4.66 29.44 11.14
N LYS A 191 -5.90 29.34 11.59
CA LYS A 191 -6.25 28.50 12.76
C LYS A 191 -6.00 27.01 12.49
N ALA A 192 -6.27 26.54 11.27
CA ALA A 192 -5.94 25.17 10.90
C ALA A 192 -4.41 24.93 10.90
N THR A 193 -3.63 25.90 10.42
CA THR A 193 -2.17 25.85 10.46
C THR A 193 -1.64 25.80 11.90
N ASP A 194 -2.20 26.62 12.79
CA ASP A 194 -1.82 26.61 14.20
C ASP A 194 -2.19 25.30 14.89
N PHE A 195 -3.34 24.74 14.56
CA PHE A 195 -3.75 23.42 15.05
C PHE A 195 -2.77 22.31 14.62
N ILE A 196 -2.41 22.27 13.34
CA ILE A 196 -1.43 21.28 12.83
C ILE A 196 -0.05 21.49 13.47
N ARG A 197 0.36 22.75 13.67
CA ARG A 197 1.62 23.05 14.39
C ARG A 197 1.58 22.48 15.81
N ALA A 198 0.50 22.71 16.54
CA ALA A 198 0.34 22.18 17.88
C ALA A 198 0.32 20.65 17.92
N LEU A 199 -0.30 20.01 16.92
CA LEU A 199 -0.31 18.54 16.77
C LEU A 199 1.11 18.01 16.55
N TYR A 200 1.85 18.56 15.56
CA TYR A 200 3.20 18.05 15.23
C TYR A 200 4.24 18.38 16.29
N LYS A 201 4.02 19.39 17.14
CA LYS A 201 4.82 19.64 18.34
C LYS A 201 4.74 18.46 19.33
N ASN A 202 3.63 17.76 19.35
CA ASN A 202 3.41 16.57 20.18
C ASN A 202 3.88 15.27 19.53
N VAL A 203 4.50 15.32 18.34
CA VAL A 203 5.00 14.15 17.61
C VAL A 203 6.49 13.94 17.87
N PRO A 204 6.90 12.99 18.74
CA PRO A 204 8.29 12.77 19.08
C PRO A 204 9.08 12.06 17.97
N VAL A 205 8.41 11.28 17.13
CA VAL A 205 9.04 10.45 16.08
C VAL A 205 8.19 10.50 14.81
N LEU A 206 8.85 10.67 13.67
CA LEU A 206 8.25 10.57 12.34
C LEU A 206 8.82 9.36 11.59
N ASP A 207 8.10 8.25 11.64
CA ASP A 207 8.45 7.04 10.91
C ASP A 207 8.28 7.20 9.39
N ALA A 208 9.04 6.43 8.61
CA ALA A 208 9.01 6.53 7.15
C ALA A 208 7.69 6.05 6.50
N GLY A 209 6.88 5.27 7.21
CA GLY A 209 5.62 4.70 6.72
C GLY A 209 4.70 4.26 7.86
N ALA A 210 3.45 3.91 7.52
CA ALA A 210 2.41 3.56 8.48
C ALA A 210 2.81 2.36 9.37
N ARG A 211 3.35 1.29 8.77
CA ARG A 211 3.79 0.10 9.53
C ARG A 211 4.91 0.42 10.52
N GLY A 212 5.83 1.35 10.18
CA GLY A 212 6.85 1.85 11.11
C GLY A 212 6.22 2.54 12.32
N ALA A 213 5.26 3.44 12.08
CA ALA A 213 4.55 4.15 13.15
C ALA A 213 3.78 3.17 14.06
N THR A 214 3.13 2.15 13.49
CA THR A 214 2.46 1.09 14.27
C THR A 214 3.48 0.32 15.12
N THR A 215 4.65 -0.03 14.57
CA THR A 215 5.74 -0.68 15.33
C THR A 215 6.24 0.21 16.47
N THR A 216 6.48 1.50 16.21
CA THR A 216 6.89 2.48 17.22
C THR A 216 5.87 2.56 18.35
N PHE A 217 4.58 2.63 18.02
CA PHE A 217 3.53 2.66 19.03
C PHE A 217 3.39 1.31 19.74
N ILE A 218 3.15 0.22 19.02
CA ILE A 218 2.79 -1.08 19.61
C ILE A 218 3.97 -1.79 20.25
N GLN A 219 5.08 -1.96 19.51
CA GLN A 219 6.20 -2.81 19.93
C GLN A 219 7.18 -2.04 20.80
N ASN A 220 7.49 -0.79 20.44
CA ASN A 220 8.44 0.03 21.19
C ASN A 220 7.79 0.76 22.37
N GLY A 221 6.46 0.77 22.46
CA GLY A 221 5.72 1.37 23.58
C GLY A 221 5.78 2.90 23.63
N ILE A 222 6.16 3.57 22.54
CA ILE A 222 6.31 5.02 22.45
C ILE A 222 4.96 5.66 22.08
N GLY A 223 4.63 6.79 22.68
CA GLY A 223 3.43 7.57 22.42
C GLY A 223 2.19 7.13 23.21
N ASP A 224 1.26 8.04 23.33
CA ASP A 224 -0.04 7.86 23.99
C ASP A 224 -1.13 7.48 23.00
N VAL A 225 -1.02 8.00 21.77
CA VAL A 225 -1.98 7.81 20.69
C VAL A 225 -1.26 7.66 19.35
N LEU A 226 -1.73 6.73 18.52
CA LEU A 226 -1.33 6.59 17.12
C LEU A 226 -2.48 7.07 16.24
N ILE A 227 -2.21 8.04 15.37
CA ILE A 227 -3.11 8.38 14.25
C ILE A 227 -2.89 7.32 13.18
N ALA A 228 -3.88 6.47 12.96
CA ALA A 228 -3.80 5.31 12.07
C ALA A 228 -4.93 5.27 11.04
N TRP A 229 -4.69 4.59 9.94
CA TRP A 229 -5.78 4.16 9.09
C TRP A 229 -6.60 3.08 9.81
N GLU A 230 -7.91 3.05 9.52
CA GLU A 230 -8.86 2.17 10.18
C GLU A 230 -8.42 0.69 10.08
N ASN A 231 -8.03 0.24 8.90
CA ASN A 231 -7.54 -1.13 8.71
C ASN A 231 -6.26 -1.45 9.51
N GLU A 232 -5.30 -0.52 9.59
CA GLU A 232 -4.08 -0.70 10.40
C GLU A 232 -4.41 -0.78 11.91
N ALA A 233 -5.37 0.02 12.36
CA ALA A 233 -5.81 0.01 13.76
C ALA A 233 -6.47 -1.33 14.12
N TYR A 234 -7.32 -1.87 13.25
CA TYR A 234 -7.92 -3.19 13.44
C TYR A 234 -6.89 -4.32 13.39
N LEU A 235 -5.94 -4.25 12.46
CA LEU A 235 -4.86 -5.22 12.36
C LEU A 235 -4.00 -5.20 13.64
N ALA A 236 -3.59 -4.01 14.10
CA ALA A 236 -2.85 -3.86 15.35
C ALA A 236 -3.63 -4.42 16.56
N LEU A 237 -4.94 -4.19 16.61
CA LEU A 237 -5.81 -4.73 17.66
C LEU A 237 -5.88 -6.27 17.60
N ALA A 238 -5.92 -6.86 16.42
CA ALA A 238 -5.92 -8.31 16.23
C ALA A 238 -4.59 -8.94 16.64
N GLU A 239 -3.46 -8.31 16.30
CA GLU A 239 -2.11 -8.79 16.61
C GLU A 239 -1.76 -8.68 18.11
N THR A 240 -2.17 -7.61 18.76
CA THR A 240 -1.75 -7.30 20.15
C THR A 240 -2.75 -7.71 21.20
N GLY A 241 -4.01 -7.91 20.83
CA GLY A 241 -5.12 -8.19 21.72
C GLY A 241 -5.81 -6.91 22.27
N ARG A 242 -7.09 -7.07 22.56
CA ARG A 242 -7.96 -5.99 23.08
C ARG A 242 -7.65 -5.55 24.51
N ASP A 243 -6.73 -6.22 25.16
CA ASP A 243 -6.23 -5.90 26.50
C ASP A 243 -5.09 -4.88 26.52
N LYS A 244 -4.50 -4.56 25.36
CA LYS A 244 -3.37 -3.62 25.27
C LYS A 244 -3.73 -2.27 24.65
N VAL A 245 -4.61 -2.28 23.67
CA VAL A 245 -5.01 -1.09 22.92
C VAL A 245 -6.49 -1.06 22.64
N GLU A 246 -7.01 0.11 22.28
CA GLU A 246 -8.39 0.31 21.84
C GLU A 246 -8.47 1.39 20.76
N ILE A 247 -9.48 1.26 19.89
CA ILE A 247 -9.72 2.18 18.78
C ILE A 247 -10.70 3.25 19.26
N ILE A 248 -10.35 4.53 19.04
CA ILE A 248 -11.20 5.68 19.24
C ILE A 248 -11.54 6.28 17.87
N ASN A 249 -12.83 6.42 17.62
CA ASN A 249 -13.32 7.06 16.40
C ASN A 249 -13.51 8.56 16.71
N PRO A 250 -12.85 9.47 15.97
CA PRO A 250 -13.05 10.90 16.16
C PRO A 250 -14.44 11.34 15.71
N SER A 251 -14.87 12.53 16.10
CA SER A 251 -16.18 13.10 15.73
C SER A 251 -16.36 13.21 14.23
N MET A 252 -15.30 13.51 13.49
CA MET A 252 -15.24 13.53 12.04
C MET A 252 -13.85 13.13 11.53
N SER A 253 -13.77 12.62 10.30
CA SER A 253 -12.52 12.20 9.68
C SER A 253 -12.58 12.39 8.17
N ILE A 254 -11.50 12.00 7.47
CA ILE A 254 -11.44 12.10 6.01
C ILE A 254 -11.82 10.77 5.35
N LEU A 255 -12.57 10.84 4.25
CA LEU A 255 -12.81 9.70 3.36
C LEU A 255 -11.52 9.43 2.56
N ALA A 256 -10.79 8.40 2.96
CA ALA A 256 -9.59 7.98 2.26
C ALA A 256 -9.96 7.03 1.09
N GLU A 257 -9.54 7.41 -0.11
CA GLU A 257 -9.83 6.71 -1.37
C GLU A 257 -8.52 6.28 -2.05
N PRO A 258 -7.93 5.14 -1.63
CA PRO A 258 -6.68 4.65 -2.21
C PRO A 258 -6.91 4.13 -3.62
N PRO A 259 -6.27 4.73 -4.64
CA PRO A 259 -6.51 4.41 -6.02
C PRO A 259 -5.60 3.31 -6.56
N VAL A 260 -6.02 2.73 -7.68
CA VAL A 260 -5.30 1.70 -8.41
C VAL A 260 -5.18 2.04 -9.89
N ALA A 261 -4.09 1.64 -10.55
CA ALA A 261 -3.92 1.85 -11.98
C ALA A 261 -3.05 0.79 -12.65
N VAL A 262 -3.33 0.50 -13.92
CA VAL A 262 -2.46 -0.30 -14.78
C VAL A 262 -1.31 0.57 -15.30
N ILE A 263 -0.10 0.06 -15.28
CA ILE A 263 1.06 0.72 -15.89
C ILE A 263 1.15 0.30 -17.37
N GLU A 264 0.37 0.99 -18.21
CA GLU A 264 0.06 0.54 -19.57
C GLU A 264 1.29 0.28 -20.45
N LYS A 265 2.32 1.15 -20.40
CA LYS A 265 3.53 0.93 -21.20
C LYS A 265 4.32 -0.29 -20.77
N VAL A 266 4.33 -0.60 -19.47
CA VAL A 266 5.00 -1.79 -18.96
C VAL A 266 4.23 -3.05 -19.36
N THR A 267 2.91 -3.04 -19.13
CA THR A 267 2.07 -4.21 -19.45
C THR A 267 2.02 -4.52 -20.95
N ALA A 268 2.01 -3.48 -21.80
CA ALA A 268 2.08 -3.62 -23.26
C ALA A 268 3.41 -4.28 -23.67
N ALA A 269 4.53 -3.82 -23.11
CA ALA A 269 5.85 -4.40 -23.42
C ALA A 269 6.01 -5.84 -22.91
N LYS A 270 5.33 -6.21 -21.80
CA LYS A 270 5.36 -7.56 -21.20
C LYS A 270 4.29 -8.50 -21.77
N GLY A 271 3.31 -8.00 -22.53
CA GLY A 271 2.14 -8.78 -22.96
C GLY A 271 1.17 -9.14 -21.85
N THR A 272 1.18 -8.39 -20.74
CA THR A 272 0.39 -8.65 -19.52
C THR A 272 -0.85 -7.79 -19.39
N THR A 273 -1.17 -6.92 -20.36
CA THR A 273 -2.23 -5.90 -20.27
C THR A 273 -3.59 -6.49 -19.90
N ALA A 274 -4.00 -7.59 -20.54
CA ALA A 274 -5.30 -8.21 -20.27
C ALA A 274 -5.39 -8.74 -18.83
N ALA A 275 -4.32 -9.36 -18.34
CA ALA A 275 -4.27 -9.88 -16.98
C ALA A 275 -4.21 -8.77 -15.93
N ALA A 276 -3.47 -7.69 -16.19
CA ALA A 276 -3.38 -6.54 -15.31
C ALA A 276 -4.72 -5.81 -15.16
N LYS A 277 -5.46 -5.64 -16.27
CA LYS A 277 -6.82 -5.09 -16.26
C LYS A 277 -7.76 -5.99 -15.47
N ALA A 278 -7.80 -7.28 -15.79
CA ALA A 278 -8.64 -8.24 -15.06
C ALA A 278 -8.32 -8.30 -13.56
N TYR A 279 -7.05 -8.15 -13.18
CA TYR A 279 -6.63 -8.09 -11.78
C TYR A 279 -7.22 -6.90 -11.04
N LEU A 280 -7.19 -5.70 -11.64
CA LEU A 280 -7.79 -4.52 -11.01
C LEU A 280 -9.32 -4.55 -11.05
N GLU A 281 -9.93 -5.07 -12.11
CA GLU A 281 -11.37 -5.29 -12.20
C GLU A 281 -11.87 -6.28 -11.15
N PHE A 282 -11.07 -7.29 -10.79
CA PHE A 282 -11.39 -8.25 -9.74
C PHE A 282 -11.64 -7.59 -8.38
N LEU A 283 -10.96 -6.46 -8.08
CA LEU A 283 -11.16 -5.70 -6.85
C LEU A 283 -12.59 -5.17 -6.69
N TYR A 284 -13.32 -5.00 -7.79
CA TYR A 284 -14.71 -4.53 -7.80
C TYR A 284 -15.75 -5.67 -7.84
N THR A 285 -15.32 -6.92 -7.93
CA THR A 285 -16.22 -8.07 -7.86
C THR A 285 -16.72 -8.27 -6.42
N PRO A 286 -17.89 -8.93 -6.22
CA PRO A 286 -18.35 -9.25 -4.86
C PRO A 286 -17.31 -10.00 -4.02
N GLU A 287 -16.52 -10.90 -4.63
CA GLU A 287 -15.45 -11.62 -3.93
C GLU A 287 -14.30 -10.66 -3.53
N GLY A 288 -13.85 -9.80 -4.45
CA GLY A 288 -12.82 -8.79 -4.15
C GLY A 288 -13.25 -7.81 -3.06
N GLN A 289 -14.51 -7.40 -3.08
CA GLN A 289 -15.10 -6.52 -2.07
C GLN A 289 -15.26 -7.20 -0.70
N GLU A 290 -15.60 -8.48 -0.68
CA GLU A 290 -15.66 -9.28 0.55
C GLU A 290 -14.27 -9.44 1.19
N ILE A 291 -13.22 -9.66 0.36
CA ILE A 291 -11.84 -9.71 0.83
C ILE A 291 -11.42 -8.34 1.37
N ALA A 292 -11.78 -7.25 0.69
CA ALA A 292 -11.51 -5.90 1.18
C ALA A 292 -12.14 -5.66 2.56
N ALA A 293 -13.40 -6.02 2.75
CA ALA A 293 -14.11 -5.89 4.02
C ALA A 293 -13.46 -6.70 5.15
N LYS A 294 -13.08 -7.96 4.89
CA LYS A 294 -12.37 -8.84 5.85
C LYS A 294 -11.02 -8.28 6.28
N ASN A 295 -10.37 -7.52 5.39
CA ASN A 295 -9.13 -6.81 5.67
C ASN A 295 -9.37 -5.37 6.18
N HIS A 296 -10.57 -5.10 6.69
CA HIS A 296 -10.99 -3.84 7.32
C HIS A 296 -10.91 -2.61 6.41
N TYR A 297 -11.06 -2.81 5.09
CA TYR A 297 -11.33 -1.73 4.13
C TYR A 297 -12.83 -1.63 3.88
N ARG A 298 -13.36 -0.42 3.85
CA ARG A 298 -14.78 -0.15 3.61
C ARG A 298 -15.13 -0.46 2.15
N PRO A 299 -15.95 -1.49 1.86
CA PRO A 299 -16.26 -1.88 0.49
C PRO A 299 -17.17 -0.86 -0.20
N ARG A 300 -17.05 -0.74 -1.52
CA ARG A 300 -17.97 0.05 -2.38
C ARG A 300 -19.26 -0.70 -2.69
N ASP A 301 -19.21 -2.02 -2.75
CA ASP A 301 -20.39 -2.85 -2.97
C ASP A 301 -21.35 -2.74 -1.79
N LYS A 302 -22.61 -2.32 -2.08
CA LYS A 302 -23.61 -2.04 -1.06
C LYS A 302 -24.06 -3.28 -0.30
N GLU A 303 -24.11 -4.44 -0.97
CA GLU A 303 -24.53 -5.69 -0.34
C GLU A 303 -23.44 -6.21 0.59
N VAL A 304 -22.18 -6.12 0.16
CA VAL A 304 -21.02 -6.43 1.01
C VAL A 304 -20.98 -5.46 2.20
N ALA A 305 -21.10 -4.16 1.95
CA ALA A 305 -21.12 -3.14 3.00
C ALA A 305 -22.21 -3.38 4.05
N ALA A 306 -23.41 -3.81 3.61
CA ALA A 306 -24.51 -4.13 4.51
C ALA A 306 -24.19 -5.34 5.42
N ARG A 307 -23.52 -6.38 4.89
CA ARG A 307 -23.10 -7.54 5.67
C ARG A 307 -22.06 -7.20 6.74
N HIS A 308 -21.19 -6.23 6.46
CA HIS A 308 -20.11 -5.78 7.35
C HIS A 308 -20.44 -4.50 8.14
N SER A 309 -21.69 -4.06 8.13
CA SER A 309 -22.12 -2.79 8.79
C SER A 309 -21.81 -2.72 10.29
N GLY A 310 -21.71 -3.85 10.97
CA GLY A 310 -21.33 -3.92 12.39
C GLY A 310 -19.83 -3.71 12.65
N GLU A 311 -18.99 -3.80 11.61
CA GLU A 311 -17.52 -3.62 11.74
C GLU A 311 -17.09 -2.17 11.48
N PHE A 312 -17.87 -1.44 10.66
CA PHE A 312 -17.54 -0.09 10.26
C PHE A 312 -18.51 0.91 10.91
N PRO A 313 -18.09 1.60 11.99
CA PRO A 313 -18.94 2.60 12.63
C PRO A 313 -19.28 3.74 11.66
N ALA A 314 -20.48 4.30 11.81
CA ALA A 314 -20.84 5.50 11.09
C ALA A 314 -19.98 6.67 11.61
N LEU A 315 -19.28 7.33 10.69
CA LEU A 315 -18.44 8.48 10.94
C LEU A 315 -18.87 9.63 10.03
N GLU A 316 -18.78 10.86 10.53
CA GLU A 316 -18.85 12.02 9.66
C GLU A 316 -17.57 12.10 8.85
N LEU A 317 -17.66 11.85 7.53
CA LEU A 317 -16.52 11.85 6.63
C LEU A 317 -16.60 13.00 5.65
N PHE A 318 -15.53 13.79 5.60
CA PHE A 318 -15.33 14.79 4.56
C PHE A 318 -14.34 14.30 3.50
N THR A 319 -14.43 14.86 2.30
CA THR A 319 -13.60 14.47 1.16
C THR A 319 -12.36 15.36 1.02
N ILE A 320 -11.38 14.92 0.23
CA ILE A 320 -10.24 15.74 -0.18
C ILE A 320 -10.71 17.01 -0.93
N ALA A 321 -11.78 16.91 -1.72
CA ALA A 321 -12.34 18.01 -2.47
C ALA A 321 -12.85 19.13 -1.54
N GLU A 322 -13.47 18.79 -0.43
CA GLU A 322 -13.98 19.76 0.55
C GLU A 322 -12.89 20.52 1.30
N VAL A 323 -11.74 19.90 1.55
CA VAL A 323 -10.73 20.44 2.46
C VAL A 323 -9.47 20.94 1.76
N ALA A 324 -9.23 20.51 0.52
CA ALA A 324 -8.03 20.87 -0.23
C ALA A 324 -8.24 20.99 -1.76
N GLY A 325 -9.45 20.83 -2.27
CA GLY A 325 -9.78 20.86 -3.68
C GLY A 325 -9.44 19.57 -4.41
N ASP A 326 -8.16 19.25 -4.54
CA ASP A 326 -7.67 18.00 -5.12
C ASP A 326 -6.28 17.64 -4.58
N TRP A 327 -5.77 16.46 -4.95
CA TRP A 327 -4.46 16.00 -4.48
C TRP A 327 -3.28 16.83 -5.03
N LYS A 328 -3.35 17.39 -6.23
CA LYS A 328 -2.29 18.25 -6.79
C LYS A 328 -2.22 19.56 -6.01
N THR A 329 -3.36 20.15 -5.70
CA THR A 329 -3.48 21.35 -4.86
C THR A 329 -3.01 21.08 -3.45
N ALA A 330 -3.45 19.99 -2.82
CA ALA A 330 -3.02 19.57 -1.49
C ALA A 330 -1.51 19.36 -1.42
N GLN A 331 -0.93 18.67 -2.39
CA GLN A 331 0.50 18.43 -2.48
C GLN A 331 1.30 19.73 -2.53
N LYS A 332 0.93 20.61 -3.47
CA LYS A 332 1.61 21.90 -3.65
C LYS A 332 1.56 22.78 -2.41
N LYS A 333 0.40 22.83 -1.75
CA LYS A 333 0.16 23.70 -0.60
C LYS A 333 0.83 23.17 0.67
N HIS A 334 0.74 21.86 0.91
CA HIS A 334 1.09 21.28 2.21
C HIS A 334 2.41 20.51 2.21
N PHE A 335 2.75 19.80 1.12
CA PHE A 335 3.77 18.76 1.15
C PHE A 335 4.96 18.97 0.20
N ASP A 336 4.87 19.88 -0.78
CA ASP A 336 6.02 20.28 -1.58
C ASP A 336 7.06 21.01 -0.72
N ASP A 337 8.29 21.12 -1.21
CA ASP A 337 9.35 21.81 -0.51
C ASP A 337 8.96 23.27 -0.24
N GLY A 338 9.07 23.68 1.03
CA GLY A 338 8.59 24.97 1.51
C GLY A 338 7.07 25.07 1.70
N GLY A 339 6.34 23.96 1.60
CA GLY A 339 4.90 23.89 1.91
C GLY A 339 4.60 24.14 3.39
N ILE A 340 3.32 24.07 3.77
CA ILE A 340 2.89 24.32 5.13
C ILE A 340 3.54 23.36 6.12
N PHE A 341 3.68 22.07 5.75
CA PHE A 341 4.31 21.08 6.62
C PHE A 341 5.76 21.43 6.96
N ASP A 342 6.58 21.81 5.96
CA ASP A 342 7.97 22.19 6.18
C ASP A 342 8.07 23.40 7.12
N LYS A 343 7.28 24.44 6.88
CA LYS A 343 7.25 25.66 7.72
C LYS A 343 6.87 25.38 9.18
N ILE A 344 5.94 24.43 9.40
CA ILE A 344 5.55 24.00 10.74
C ILE A 344 6.68 23.25 11.42
N TYR A 345 7.28 22.29 10.69
CA TYR A 345 8.25 21.36 11.26
C TYR A 345 9.64 21.99 11.48
N GLU A 346 10.02 22.99 10.65
CA GLU A 346 11.28 23.73 10.79
C GLU A 346 11.23 24.78 11.90
N SER A 347 10.04 25.37 12.17
CA SER A 347 9.91 26.45 13.15
C SER A 347 10.04 25.99 14.61
N ASP A 348 9.94 24.69 14.88
CA ASP A 348 9.93 24.10 16.22
C ASP A 348 11.23 23.33 16.58
N ARG A 349 12.25 23.40 15.71
CA ARG A 349 13.60 22.84 15.92
C ARG A 349 14.66 23.92 15.95
#